data_90595bb60451e0bfd133adf10c23b6ff
#
_entry.id   90595bb60451e0bfd133adf10c23b6ff
#
_cell.length_a   1.000
_cell.length_b   1.000
_cell.length_c   1.000
_cell.angle_alpha   90.00
_cell.angle_beta   90.00
_cell.angle_gamma   90.00
#
_symmetry.space_group_name_H-M   'P 1'
#
loop_
_entity.id
_entity.type
_entity.pdbx_description
1 polymer ?
#
loop_
_entity_poly.entity_id
_entity_poly.type
_entity_poly.pdbx_seq_one_letter_code
_entity_poly.pdbx_strand_id
1 'polypeptide(L)'
;MPIRIDKKLPAVEILRTENIFVMDDQRAAHQDIRPLKILILNLMPQKMVTETQLLRHLANTPLQLDIDFLYMESHRSKTTRSEHMETFYKTFPEVKDEYFDGMIITGAPVEHLPFEEVDYWEEFSQVLEWSKTHVYSTLHICWGAQAGLYLRYGVEKYKMDSKLSGIYPQDTLKEGHLLFRGFDDSYVSPHSRHTEISKDEILNKTNLEILSEGPQVGVSILASRDLREIYSFGHLEYDRDTLAKEYFRDCDAGLAPHIPENYFKDDDVNQTPCLCWSSSAALFFSNWVNYAVYQETPFDWRKIQDDASAFGYL
;
A
#
# COMPACT_ATOMS: atom_id res chain seq x y z
N MET A 1 15.47 10.88 -9.25
CA MET A 1 15.08 12.24 -8.85
C MET A 1 14.11 12.11 -7.70
N PRO A 2 13.97 13.10 -6.81
CA PRO A 2 13.34 12.91 -5.51
C PRO A 2 11.83 13.14 -5.55
N ILE A 3 11.16 12.68 -4.47
CA ILE A 3 9.76 13.00 -4.20
C ILE A 3 9.61 14.50 -3.88
N ARG A 4 8.52 15.11 -4.36
CA ARG A 4 8.08 16.44 -3.99
C ARG A 4 6.96 16.31 -2.94
N ILE A 5 7.22 16.83 -1.75
CA ILE A 5 6.29 16.87 -0.63
C ILE A 5 6.49 18.17 0.15
N ASP A 6 5.49 18.57 0.93
CA ASP A 6 5.61 19.74 1.79
C ASP A 6 6.80 19.56 2.75
N LYS A 7 7.74 20.51 2.71
CA LYS A 7 8.95 20.49 3.55
C LYS A 7 8.68 20.52 5.05
N LYS A 8 7.45 20.87 5.47
CA LYS A 8 7.02 20.86 6.87
C LYS A 8 6.51 19.50 7.33
N LEU A 9 6.32 18.54 6.42
CA LEU A 9 5.91 17.19 6.78
C LEU A 9 6.98 16.56 7.67
N PRO A 10 6.64 16.01 8.86
CA PRO A 10 7.62 15.43 9.79
C PRO A 10 8.49 14.34 9.17
N ALA A 11 7.95 13.57 8.22
CA ALA A 11 8.70 12.55 7.49
C ALA A 11 9.93 13.12 6.75
N VAL A 12 9.92 14.38 6.32
CA VAL A 12 11.04 15.00 5.59
C VAL A 12 12.32 14.97 6.41
N GLU A 13 12.24 15.23 7.72
CA GLU A 13 13.42 15.24 8.59
C GLU A 13 14.00 13.83 8.76
N ILE A 14 13.14 12.83 8.92
CA ILE A 14 13.53 11.41 9.00
C ILE A 14 14.22 10.98 7.69
N LEU A 15 13.58 11.24 6.54
CA LEU A 15 14.12 10.88 5.23
C LEU A 15 15.50 11.52 4.97
N ARG A 16 15.70 12.77 5.41
CA ARG A 16 17.02 13.45 5.30
C ARG A 16 18.09 12.77 6.15
N THR A 17 17.77 12.32 7.37
CA THR A 17 18.73 11.58 8.20
C THR A 17 19.13 10.24 7.59
N GLU A 18 18.27 9.67 6.75
CA GLU A 18 18.50 8.42 5.99
C GLU A 18 19.21 8.69 4.63
N ASN A 19 19.67 9.90 4.35
CA ASN A 19 20.25 10.33 3.08
C ASN A 19 19.30 10.19 1.88
N ILE A 20 18.00 10.21 2.12
CA ILE A 20 16.98 10.22 1.07
C ILE A 20 16.70 11.67 0.69
N PHE A 21 16.87 11.97 -0.61
CA PHE A 21 16.69 13.33 -1.11
C PHE A 21 15.21 13.66 -1.33
N VAL A 22 14.75 14.75 -0.70
CA VAL A 22 13.40 15.31 -0.86
C VAL A 22 13.50 16.64 -1.58
N MET A 23 12.65 16.86 -2.59
CA MET A 23 12.61 18.09 -3.37
C MET A 23 11.58 19.05 -2.78
N ASP A 24 11.90 20.33 -2.76
CA ASP A 24 10.96 21.40 -2.46
C ASP A 24 10.32 21.97 -3.74
N ASP A 25 9.24 22.75 -3.55
CA ASP A 25 8.48 23.33 -4.66
C ASP A 25 9.30 24.25 -5.56
N GLN A 26 10.29 24.97 -5.00
CA GLN A 26 11.12 25.91 -5.77
C GLN A 26 12.02 25.15 -6.75
N ARG A 27 12.60 24.05 -6.31
CA ARG A 27 13.48 23.24 -7.16
C ARG A 27 12.67 22.45 -8.20
N ALA A 28 11.49 21.96 -7.83
CA ALA A 28 10.59 21.29 -8.76
C ALA A 28 10.12 22.20 -9.90
N ALA A 29 9.80 23.45 -9.61
CA ALA A 29 9.32 24.42 -10.60
C ALA A 29 10.35 24.81 -11.67
N HIS A 30 11.63 24.48 -11.48
CA HIS A 30 12.72 24.78 -12.44
C HIS A 30 13.04 23.58 -13.34
N GLN A 31 12.28 22.51 -13.30
CA GLN A 31 12.48 21.33 -14.16
C GLN A 31 11.34 21.21 -15.15
N ASP A 32 11.68 21.10 -16.43
CA ASP A 32 10.74 20.92 -17.55
C ASP A 32 10.30 19.46 -17.67
N ILE A 33 9.86 18.87 -16.56
CA ILE A 33 9.43 17.46 -16.44
C ILE A 33 8.05 17.42 -15.81
N ARG A 34 7.12 16.66 -16.41
CA ARG A 34 5.86 16.35 -15.76
C ARG A 34 6.11 15.37 -14.60
N PRO A 35 5.95 15.77 -13.35
CA PRO A 35 6.03 14.84 -12.23
C PRO A 35 4.84 13.86 -12.26
N LEU A 36 5.07 12.66 -11.76
CA LEU A 36 3.99 11.69 -11.57
C LEU A 36 3.23 12.04 -10.29
N LYS A 37 1.91 12.14 -10.38
CA LYS A 37 1.05 12.39 -9.23
C LYS A 37 0.66 11.09 -8.57
N ILE A 38 1.01 10.92 -7.30
CA ILE A 38 0.66 9.75 -6.50
C ILE A 38 -0.24 10.18 -5.34
N LEU A 39 -1.41 9.56 -5.24
CA LEU A 39 -2.33 9.73 -4.12
C LEU A 39 -2.15 8.59 -3.12
N ILE A 40 -2.02 8.90 -1.84
CA ILE A 40 -1.93 7.89 -0.78
C ILE A 40 -3.16 8.01 0.12
N LEU A 41 -4.11 7.07 -0.02
CA LEU A 41 -5.20 6.91 0.94
C LEU A 41 -4.66 6.17 2.15
N ASN A 42 -4.35 6.93 3.20
CA ASN A 42 -3.77 6.39 4.42
C ASN A 42 -4.86 6.10 5.45
N LEU A 43 -5.22 4.83 5.60
CA LEU A 43 -6.23 4.33 6.56
C LEU A 43 -5.61 3.89 7.90
N MET A 44 -4.27 3.86 7.99
CA MET A 44 -3.57 3.43 9.20
C MET A 44 -3.75 4.44 10.34
N PRO A 45 -3.84 3.98 11.60
CA PRO A 45 -4.02 4.86 12.74
C PRO A 45 -2.79 5.73 13.03
N GLN A 46 -1.59 5.21 12.85
CA GLN A 46 -0.33 5.94 13.04
C GLN A 46 0.13 6.57 11.72
N LYS A 47 -0.58 7.63 11.29
CA LYS A 47 -0.38 8.28 9.99
C LYS A 47 1.09 8.58 9.69
N MET A 48 1.78 9.26 10.60
CA MET A 48 3.17 9.71 10.42
C MET A 48 4.17 8.54 10.21
N VAL A 49 3.92 7.39 10.84
CA VAL A 49 4.73 6.19 10.64
C VAL A 49 4.54 5.67 9.23
N THR A 50 3.30 5.48 8.81
CA THR A 50 2.96 4.98 7.48
C THR A 50 3.41 5.92 6.37
N GLU A 51 3.29 7.24 6.57
CA GLU A 51 3.85 8.27 5.67
C GLU A 51 5.33 8.01 5.43
N THR A 52 6.12 7.88 6.52
CA THR A 52 7.57 7.68 6.42
C THR A 52 7.92 6.37 5.73
N GLN A 53 7.20 5.29 6.04
CA GLN A 53 7.39 3.97 5.44
C GLN A 53 7.18 4.02 3.92
N LEU A 54 6.05 4.54 3.46
CA LEU A 54 5.74 4.61 2.04
C LEU A 54 6.66 5.58 1.30
N LEU A 55 6.90 6.76 1.87
CA LEU A 55 7.75 7.77 1.24
C LEU A 55 9.19 7.29 1.08
N ARG A 56 9.71 6.49 2.01
CA ARG A 56 11.05 5.88 1.90
C ARG A 56 11.18 5.00 0.66
N HIS A 57 10.17 4.18 0.39
CA HIS A 57 10.15 3.32 -0.80
C HIS A 57 9.92 4.11 -2.09
N LEU A 58 8.98 5.04 -2.09
CA LEU A 58 8.68 5.88 -3.25
C LEU A 58 9.82 6.82 -3.62
N ALA A 59 10.67 7.20 -2.67
CA ALA A 59 11.85 8.02 -2.93
C ALA A 59 13.00 7.28 -3.63
N ASN A 60 12.94 5.93 -3.70
CA ASN A 60 13.97 5.11 -4.32
C ASN A 60 13.76 4.97 -5.85
N THR A 61 13.54 6.08 -6.54
CA THR A 61 13.37 6.14 -7.99
C THR A 61 14.04 7.40 -8.56
N PRO A 62 14.54 7.37 -9.80
CA PRO A 62 14.99 8.59 -10.49
C PRO A 62 13.84 9.47 -10.98
N LEU A 63 12.60 9.02 -10.92
CA LEU A 63 11.43 9.76 -11.38
C LEU A 63 11.01 10.80 -10.34
N GLN A 64 10.46 11.92 -10.80
CA GLN A 64 9.89 12.92 -9.91
C GLN A 64 8.45 12.52 -9.56
N LEU A 65 8.17 12.40 -8.27
CA LEU A 65 6.85 12.08 -7.75
C LEU A 65 6.30 13.26 -6.94
N ASP A 66 5.07 13.65 -7.22
CA ASP A 66 4.26 14.56 -6.40
C ASP A 66 3.32 13.72 -5.56
N ILE A 67 3.41 13.84 -4.24
CA ILE A 67 2.67 13.00 -3.31
C ILE A 67 1.59 13.82 -2.62
N ASP A 68 0.35 13.37 -2.76
CA ASP A 68 -0.80 13.85 -1.99
C ASP A 68 -1.28 12.75 -1.03
N PHE A 69 -1.66 13.14 0.18
CA PHE A 69 -2.28 12.25 1.15
C PHE A 69 -3.77 12.50 1.24
N LEU A 70 -4.54 11.39 1.25
CA LEU A 70 -5.99 11.38 1.39
C LEU A 70 -6.38 10.68 2.69
N TYR A 71 -7.39 11.19 3.38
CA TYR A 71 -8.01 10.54 4.53
C TYR A 71 -9.53 10.49 4.38
N MET A 72 -10.17 9.59 5.13
CA MET A 72 -11.63 9.49 5.19
C MET A 72 -12.18 10.56 6.13
N GLU A 73 -12.95 11.51 5.61
CA GLU A 73 -13.54 12.60 6.40
C GLU A 73 -14.61 12.08 7.38
N SER A 74 -15.32 11.03 6.99
CA SER A 74 -16.31 10.36 7.83
C SER A 74 -15.70 9.67 9.05
N HIS A 75 -14.36 9.49 9.09
CA HIS A 75 -13.64 8.88 10.21
C HIS A 75 -12.74 9.89 10.94
N ARG A 76 -13.05 10.19 12.20
CA ARG A 76 -12.13 10.97 13.04
C ARG A 76 -10.95 10.14 13.52
N SER A 77 -9.75 10.49 13.07
CA SER A 77 -8.52 9.91 13.61
C SER A 77 -8.41 10.16 15.12
N LYS A 78 -8.22 9.09 15.89
CA LYS A 78 -8.04 9.18 17.37
C LYS A 78 -6.59 9.35 17.79
N THR A 79 -5.65 9.07 16.90
CA THR A 79 -4.22 8.94 17.19
C THR A 79 -3.36 10.02 16.55
N THR A 80 -3.85 10.67 15.49
CA THR A 80 -3.14 11.75 14.80
C THR A 80 -3.77 13.10 15.16
N ARG A 81 -2.93 14.11 15.42
CA ARG A 81 -3.40 15.47 15.75
C ARG A 81 -4.16 16.07 14.57
N SER A 82 -5.26 16.78 14.85
CA SER A 82 -6.07 17.44 13.81
C SER A 82 -5.24 18.43 12.97
N GLU A 83 -4.33 19.16 13.59
CA GLU A 83 -3.42 20.11 12.90
C GLU A 83 -2.57 19.42 11.81
N HIS A 84 -2.07 18.19 12.07
CA HIS A 84 -1.32 17.42 11.08
C HIS A 84 -2.22 17.03 9.91
N MET A 85 -3.44 16.56 10.19
CA MET A 85 -4.40 16.18 9.17
C MET A 85 -4.81 17.37 8.29
N GLU A 86 -5.16 18.50 8.91
CA GLU A 86 -5.56 19.72 8.21
C GLU A 86 -4.43 20.34 7.37
N THR A 87 -3.18 20.10 7.75
CA THR A 87 -2.02 20.66 7.05
C THR A 87 -1.56 19.80 5.86
N PHE A 88 -1.58 18.48 5.99
CA PHE A 88 -0.90 17.58 5.06
C PHE A 88 -1.83 16.64 4.30
N TYR A 89 -3.09 16.52 4.73
CA TYR A 89 -4.05 15.62 4.12
C TYR A 89 -5.14 16.39 3.40
N LYS A 90 -5.62 15.81 2.31
CA LYS A 90 -6.80 16.25 1.56
C LYS A 90 -8.00 15.37 1.87
N THR A 91 -9.19 15.92 1.73
CA THR A 91 -10.45 15.19 1.73
C THR A 91 -10.83 14.74 0.31
N PHE A 92 -11.74 13.81 0.19
CA PHE A 92 -12.19 13.36 -1.14
C PHE A 92 -12.81 14.50 -1.99
N PRO A 93 -13.65 15.41 -1.45
CA PRO A 93 -14.13 16.56 -2.21
C PRO A 93 -13.04 17.47 -2.79
N GLU A 94 -11.86 17.53 -2.17
CA GLU A 94 -10.74 18.35 -2.63
C GLU A 94 -9.96 17.72 -3.79
N VAL A 95 -10.03 16.39 -3.96
CA VAL A 95 -9.28 15.66 -5.00
C VAL A 95 -10.15 15.08 -6.11
N LYS A 96 -11.47 15.06 -5.97
CA LYS A 96 -12.40 14.36 -6.87
C LYS A 96 -12.34 14.82 -8.34
N ASP A 97 -11.91 16.05 -8.60
CA ASP A 97 -11.77 16.62 -9.93
C ASP A 97 -10.32 16.54 -10.46
N GLU A 98 -9.41 15.93 -9.69
CA GLU A 98 -8.01 15.72 -10.06
C GLU A 98 -7.80 14.32 -10.65
N TYR A 99 -6.70 14.15 -11.42
CA TYR A 99 -6.24 12.88 -11.96
C TYR A 99 -4.88 12.53 -11.39
N PHE A 100 -4.66 11.22 -11.17
CA PHE A 100 -3.43 10.68 -10.59
C PHE A 100 -2.85 9.56 -11.46
N ASP A 101 -1.53 9.53 -11.54
CA ASP A 101 -0.81 8.46 -12.23
C ASP A 101 -0.85 7.15 -11.42
N GLY A 102 -0.82 7.27 -10.10
CA GLY A 102 -0.90 6.13 -9.20
C GLY A 102 -1.62 6.45 -7.89
N MET A 103 -2.14 5.40 -7.25
CA MET A 103 -2.74 5.48 -5.92
C MET A 103 -2.25 4.32 -5.05
N ILE A 104 -1.99 4.59 -3.78
CA ILE A 104 -1.78 3.56 -2.76
C ILE A 104 -2.92 3.63 -1.76
N ILE A 105 -3.55 2.48 -1.50
CA ILE A 105 -4.55 2.30 -0.45
C ILE A 105 -3.94 1.42 0.62
N THR A 106 -3.77 1.95 1.82
CA THR A 106 -3.11 1.23 2.92
C THR A 106 -4.02 0.21 3.59
N GLY A 107 -3.45 -0.62 4.45
CA GLY A 107 -4.20 -1.40 5.42
C GLY A 107 -4.97 -0.54 6.41
N ALA A 108 -5.84 -1.19 7.20
CA ALA A 108 -6.59 -0.59 8.30
C ALA A 108 -6.84 -1.64 9.40
N PRO A 109 -6.81 -1.29 10.69
CA PRO A 109 -7.01 -2.23 11.79
C PRO A 109 -8.49 -2.49 12.08
N VAL A 110 -9.28 -2.74 11.04
CA VAL A 110 -10.74 -2.96 11.11
C VAL A 110 -11.14 -4.33 10.53
N GLU A 111 -10.21 -5.26 10.43
CA GLU A 111 -10.38 -6.59 9.82
C GLU A 111 -11.50 -7.42 10.48
N HIS A 112 -11.74 -7.21 11.78
CA HIS A 112 -12.76 -7.95 12.53
C HIS A 112 -14.20 -7.55 12.20
N LEU A 113 -14.40 -6.38 11.60
CA LEU A 113 -15.70 -5.89 11.21
C LEU A 113 -16.07 -6.41 9.81
N PRO A 114 -17.34 -6.75 9.55
CA PRO A 114 -17.85 -6.79 8.18
C PRO A 114 -17.51 -5.49 7.46
N PHE A 115 -17.33 -5.55 6.14
CA PHE A 115 -16.93 -4.35 5.41
C PHE A 115 -17.94 -3.21 5.57
N GLU A 116 -19.23 -3.51 5.49
CA GLU A 116 -20.32 -2.55 5.56
C GLU A 116 -20.53 -1.93 6.97
N GLU A 117 -19.93 -2.54 8.00
CA GLU A 117 -19.95 -2.01 9.37
C GLU A 117 -18.80 -1.06 9.69
N VAL A 118 -17.86 -0.87 8.72
CA VAL A 118 -16.78 0.10 8.85
C VAL A 118 -17.35 1.51 8.67
N ASP A 119 -17.11 2.39 9.64
CA ASP A 119 -17.71 3.73 9.71
C ASP A 119 -17.47 4.61 8.49
N TYR A 120 -16.39 4.41 7.74
CA TYR A 120 -16.07 5.11 6.50
C TYR A 120 -16.32 4.29 5.23
N TRP A 121 -17.06 3.18 5.30
CA TRP A 121 -17.24 2.27 4.17
C TRP A 121 -17.87 2.92 2.94
N GLU A 122 -18.89 3.75 3.15
CA GLU A 122 -19.57 4.43 2.07
C GLU A 122 -18.63 5.40 1.33
N GLU A 123 -17.87 6.22 2.08
CA GLU A 123 -16.89 7.14 1.52
C GLU A 123 -15.76 6.38 0.81
N PHE A 124 -15.26 5.31 1.42
CA PHE A 124 -14.25 4.43 0.81
C PHE A 124 -14.75 3.85 -0.52
N SER A 125 -16.00 3.39 -0.56
CA SER A 125 -16.61 2.84 -1.77
C SER A 125 -16.71 3.89 -2.89
N GLN A 126 -17.04 5.14 -2.55
CA GLN A 126 -17.07 6.26 -3.50
C GLN A 126 -15.67 6.58 -4.03
N VAL A 127 -14.66 6.63 -3.18
CA VAL A 127 -13.26 6.84 -3.58
C VAL A 127 -12.78 5.73 -4.50
N LEU A 128 -13.12 4.48 -4.18
CA LEU A 128 -12.71 3.35 -5.00
C LEU A 128 -13.43 3.33 -6.37
N GLU A 129 -14.71 3.70 -6.42
CA GLU A 129 -15.42 3.83 -7.70
C GLU A 129 -14.82 4.96 -8.55
N TRP A 130 -14.56 6.12 -7.95
CA TRP A 130 -13.91 7.25 -8.59
C TRP A 130 -12.51 6.89 -9.13
N SER A 131 -11.75 6.07 -8.43
CA SER A 131 -10.39 5.71 -8.85
C SER A 131 -10.34 4.99 -10.20
N LYS A 132 -11.41 4.29 -10.62
CA LYS A 132 -11.49 3.64 -11.95
C LYS A 132 -11.21 4.58 -13.12
N THR A 133 -11.63 5.83 -12.98
CA THR A 133 -11.60 6.83 -14.06
C THR A 133 -10.60 7.97 -13.82
N HIS A 134 -10.10 8.12 -12.61
CA HIS A 134 -9.22 9.23 -12.22
C HIS A 134 -7.83 8.80 -11.78
N VAL A 135 -7.62 7.50 -11.61
CA VAL A 135 -6.32 6.92 -11.26
C VAL A 135 -5.91 5.90 -12.30
N TYR A 136 -4.66 5.93 -12.73
CA TYR A 136 -4.21 4.93 -13.70
C TYR A 136 -3.91 3.59 -13.04
N SER A 137 -3.01 3.53 -12.04
CA SER A 137 -2.67 2.28 -11.35
C SER A 137 -2.88 2.41 -9.84
N THR A 138 -3.59 1.45 -9.24
CA THR A 138 -3.88 1.41 -7.80
C THR A 138 -3.19 0.21 -7.15
N LEU A 139 -2.36 0.49 -6.14
CA LEU A 139 -1.75 -0.52 -5.26
C LEU A 139 -2.52 -0.57 -3.94
N HIS A 140 -3.19 -1.69 -3.71
CA HIS A 140 -3.93 -1.97 -2.49
C HIS A 140 -3.09 -2.82 -1.53
N ILE A 141 -3.04 -2.47 -0.24
CA ILE A 141 -2.24 -3.15 0.77
C ILE A 141 -3.12 -3.71 1.89
N CYS A 142 -2.92 -4.97 2.24
CA CYS A 142 -3.53 -5.68 3.37
C CYS A 142 -5.07 -5.56 3.40
N TRP A 143 -5.66 -4.89 4.40
CA TRP A 143 -7.10 -4.67 4.45
C TRP A 143 -7.61 -3.89 3.23
N GLY A 144 -6.86 -2.90 2.76
CA GLY A 144 -7.18 -2.19 1.53
C GLY A 144 -7.27 -3.12 0.31
N ALA A 145 -6.42 -4.16 0.26
CA ALA A 145 -6.49 -5.18 -0.79
C ALA A 145 -7.74 -6.05 -0.66
N GLN A 146 -8.10 -6.48 0.54
CA GLN A 146 -9.32 -7.26 0.77
C GLN A 146 -10.57 -6.43 0.46
N ALA A 147 -10.65 -5.18 0.92
CA ALA A 147 -11.76 -4.28 0.66
C ALA A 147 -11.90 -3.94 -0.84
N GLY A 148 -10.78 -3.73 -1.52
CA GLY A 148 -10.75 -3.53 -2.97
C GLY A 148 -11.30 -4.73 -3.74
N LEU A 149 -10.86 -5.94 -3.41
CA LEU A 149 -11.36 -7.17 -4.02
C LEU A 149 -12.85 -7.41 -3.76
N TYR A 150 -13.31 -7.09 -2.56
CA TYR A 150 -14.72 -7.20 -2.24
C TYR A 150 -15.57 -6.25 -3.08
N LEU A 151 -15.22 -4.97 -3.16
CA LEU A 151 -15.96 -3.98 -3.94
C LEU A 151 -15.88 -4.22 -5.46
N ARG A 152 -14.73 -4.67 -5.96
CA ARG A 152 -14.52 -4.88 -7.41
C ARG A 152 -15.14 -6.18 -7.92
N TYR A 153 -15.02 -7.26 -7.11
CA TYR A 153 -15.26 -8.63 -7.59
C TYR A 153 -16.15 -9.46 -6.65
N GLY A 154 -16.58 -8.92 -5.52
CA GLY A 154 -17.36 -9.68 -4.53
C GLY A 154 -16.57 -10.82 -3.88
N VAL A 155 -15.23 -10.69 -3.77
CA VAL A 155 -14.39 -11.67 -3.08
C VAL A 155 -14.43 -11.39 -1.58
N GLU A 156 -14.87 -12.39 -0.80
CA GLU A 156 -15.03 -12.28 0.64
C GLU A 156 -13.71 -12.42 1.39
N LYS A 157 -13.66 -11.87 2.60
CA LYS A 157 -12.60 -12.16 3.58
C LYS A 157 -13.08 -13.18 4.59
N TYR A 158 -12.18 -14.04 5.03
CA TYR A 158 -12.45 -15.12 5.98
C TYR A 158 -11.60 -14.93 7.23
N LYS A 159 -12.21 -15.10 8.40
CA LYS A 159 -11.50 -15.02 9.67
C LYS A 159 -10.58 -16.22 9.82
N MET A 160 -9.33 -15.96 10.19
CA MET A 160 -8.35 -16.99 10.55
C MET A 160 -8.51 -17.43 12.01
N ASP A 161 -8.08 -18.64 12.33
CA ASP A 161 -8.11 -19.18 13.71
C ASP A 161 -7.19 -18.39 14.65
N SER A 162 -6.07 -17.88 14.12
CA SER A 162 -5.12 -17.05 14.85
C SER A 162 -4.58 -15.92 13.97
N LYS A 163 -4.03 -14.88 14.59
CA LYS A 163 -3.36 -13.80 13.86
C LYS A 163 -2.14 -14.36 13.14
N LEU A 164 -2.07 -14.15 11.83
CA LEU A 164 -0.85 -14.37 11.07
C LEU A 164 0.08 -13.18 11.30
N SER A 165 1.16 -13.37 12.05
CA SER A 165 2.13 -12.32 12.38
C SER A 165 3.55 -12.86 12.28
N GLY A 166 4.36 -12.26 11.41
CA GLY A 166 5.73 -12.71 11.18
C GLY A 166 6.26 -12.38 9.80
N ILE A 167 7.37 -12.99 9.45
CA ILE A 167 8.02 -12.92 8.14
C ILE A 167 7.90 -14.28 7.47
N TYR A 168 7.29 -14.30 6.29
CA TYR A 168 6.98 -15.54 5.60
C TYR A 168 7.59 -15.59 4.20
N PRO A 169 8.11 -16.77 3.79
CA PRO A 169 8.59 -16.99 2.43
C PRO A 169 7.41 -17.07 1.46
N GLN A 170 7.64 -16.56 0.26
CA GLN A 170 6.68 -16.52 -0.83
C GLN A 170 7.42 -16.74 -2.14
N ASP A 171 6.78 -17.45 -3.06
CA ASP A 171 7.32 -17.72 -4.38
C ASP A 171 6.74 -16.76 -5.41
N THR A 172 7.57 -16.35 -6.37
CA THR A 172 7.13 -15.64 -7.56
C THR A 172 6.63 -16.64 -8.59
N LEU A 173 5.35 -16.56 -8.98
CA LEU A 173 4.70 -17.56 -9.81
C LEU A 173 4.83 -17.31 -11.31
N LYS A 174 5.26 -16.12 -11.70
CA LYS A 174 5.39 -15.71 -13.11
C LYS A 174 6.76 -15.16 -13.41
N GLU A 175 7.57 -16.00 -14.03
CA GLU A 175 8.90 -15.60 -14.51
C GLU A 175 8.81 -14.37 -15.44
N GLY A 176 9.67 -13.41 -15.23
CA GLY A 176 9.76 -12.20 -16.06
C GLY A 176 8.63 -11.19 -15.86
N HIS A 177 7.73 -11.37 -14.87
CA HIS A 177 6.68 -10.40 -14.61
C HIS A 177 7.25 -9.06 -14.15
N LEU A 178 6.72 -7.95 -14.68
CA LEU A 178 7.29 -6.60 -14.50
C LEU A 178 7.38 -6.18 -13.02
N LEU A 179 6.39 -6.51 -12.19
CA LEU A 179 6.43 -6.21 -10.75
C LEU A 179 7.53 -6.94 -9.99
N PHE A 180 7.97 -8.09 -10.49
CA PHE A 180 9.02 -8.92 -9.88
C PHE A 180 10.36 -8.83 -10.60
N ARG A 181 10.53 -7.82 -11.46
CA ARG A 181 11.82 -7.63 -12.15
C ARG A 181 12.93 -7.39 -11.14
N GLY A 182 13.94 -8.27 -11.18
CA GLY A 182 15.07 -8.27 -10.26
C GLY A 182 14.86 -9.02 -8.96
N PHE A 183 13.68 -9.61 -8.75
CA PHE A 183 13.46 -10.56 -7.66
C PHE A 183 14.12 -11.91 -7.96
N ASP A 184 14.45 -12.63 -6.89
CA ASP A 184 14.75 -14.06 -6.93
C ASP A 184 13.45 -14.86 -7.08
N ASP A 185 13.56 -16.19 -7.28
CA ASP A 185 12.40 -17.09 -7.41
C ASP A 185 11.50 -17.08 -6.17
N SER A 186 12.10 -16.76 -5.01
CA SER A 186 11.39 -16.58 -3.74
C SER A 186 11.88 -15.33 -3.00
N TYR A 187 10.99 -14.76 -2.20
CA TYR A 187 11.28 -13.63 -1.34
C TYR A 187 10.53 -13.78 -0.02
N VAL A 188 10.79 -12.89 0.93
CA VAL A 188 10.05 -12.84 2.18
C VAL A 188 9.35 -11.51 2.35
N SER A 189 8.20 -11.51 3.01
CA SER A 189 7.52 -10.29 3.42
C SER A 189 6.89 -10.40 4.81
N PRO A 190 6.77 -9.27 5.53
CA PRO A 190 6.00 -9.21 6.76
C PRO A 190 4.51 -9.40 6.49
N HIS A 191 3.84 -10.11 7.38
CA HIS A 191 2.38 -10.18 7.45
C HIS A 191 1.91 -9.89 8.87
N SER A 192 0.78 -9.20 8.98
CA SER A 192 0.08 -8.93 10.23
C SER A 192 -1.41 -8.82 9.96
N ARG A 193 -2.15 -9.93 10.04
CA ARG A 193 -3.57 -9.96 9.69
C ARG A 193 -4.35 -11.05 10.42
N HIS A 194 -5.64 -10.82 10.61
CA HIS A 194 -6.59 -11.77 11.23
C HIS A 194 -7.54 -12.39 10.19
N THR A 195 -7.43 -11.98 8.93
CA THR A 195 -8.30 -12.44 7.86
C THR A 195 -7.49 -12.84 6.63
N GLU A 196 -8.07 -13.72 5.83
CA GLU A 196 -7.51 -14.19 4.57
C GLU A 196 -8.58 -14.15 3.46
N ILE A 197 -8.14 -14.39 2.23
CA ILE A 197 -9.00 -14.52 1.06
C ILE A 197 -8.92 -15.95 0.50
N SER A 198 -9.97 -16.39 -0.17
CA SER A 198 -10.00 -17.70 -0.83
C SER A 198 -9.37 -17.63 -2.22
N LYS A 199 -8.36 -18.49 -2.48
CA LYS A 199 -7.78 -18.69 -3.82
C LYS A 199 -8.84 -19.12 -4.83
N ASP A 200 -9.76 -20.00 -4.43
CA ASP A 200 -10.83 -20.48 -5.29
C ASP A 200 -11.78 -19.36 -5.69
N GLU A 201 -12.09 -18.44 -4.78
CA GLU A 201 -12.90 -17.26 -5.10
C GLU A 201 -12.19 -16.35 -6.11
N ILE A 202 -10.90 -16.10 -5.93
CA ILE A 202 -10.11 -15.32 -6.88
C ILE A 202 -10.20 -15.94 -8.28
N LEU A 203 -9.95 -17.24 -8.39
CA LEU A 203 -9.97 -17.94 -9.68
C LEU A 203 -11.36 -17.97 -10.33
N ASN A 204 -12.42 -18.01 -9.53
CA ASN A 204 -13.79 -18.12 -10.03
C ASN A 204 -14.47 -16.77 -10.28
N LYS A 205 -14.12 -15.73 -9.53
CA LYS A 205 -14.81 -14.44 -9.55
C LYS A 205 -14.03 -13.35 -10.27
N THR A 206 -12.74 -13.55 -10.56
CA THR A 206 -11.89 -12.49 -11.11
C THR A 206 -11.10 -12.94 -12.34
N ASN A 207 -10.60 -11.95 -13.10
CA ASN A 207 -9.62 -12.16 -14.17
C ASN A 207 -8.20 -11.77 -13.73
N LEU A 208 -7.98 -11.60 -12.41
CA LEU A 208 -6.68 -11.26 -11.87
C LEU A 208 -5.70 -12.41 -11.98
N GLU A 209 -4.44 -12.05 -12.13
CA GLU A 209 -3.35 -13.02 -12.12
C GLU A 209 -2.79 -13.15 -10.71
N ILE A 210 -2.64 -14.39 -10.22
CA ILE A 210 -1.92 -14.68 -8.99
C ILE A 210 -0.43 -14.62 -9.33
N LEU A 211 0.25 -13.65 -8.76
CA LEU A 211 1.66 -13.39 -9.05
C LEU A 211 2.59 -13.96 -7.99
N SER A 212 2.10 -14.08 -6.75
CA SER A 212 2.88 -14.64 -5.64
C SER A 212 1.97 -15.34 -4.65
N GLU A 213 2.47 -16.43 -4.10
CA GLU A 213 1.85 -17.18 -3.00
C GLU A 213 2.91 -17.82 -2.09
N GLY A 214 2.51 -18.21 -0.89
CA GLY A 214 3.38 -18.94 0.04
C GLY A 214 2.59 -19.94 0.87
N PRO A 215 3.25 -20.99 1.42
CA PRO A 215 2.59 -22.09 2.11
C PRO A 215 1.73 -21.67 3.30
N GLN A 216 2.18 -20.64 4.05
CA GLN A 216 1.51 -20.16 5.25
C GLN A 216 0.62 -18.96 4.98
N VAL A 217 0.96 -18.14 4.00
CA VAL A 217 0.26 -16.90 3.70
C VAL A 217 -0.84 -17.06 2.63
N GLY A 218 -0.84 -18.19 1.93
CA GLY A 218 -1.72 -18.38 0.77
C GLY A 218 -1.37 -17.41 -0.37
N VAL A 219 -2.39 -16.87 -1.03
CA VAL A 219 -2.20 -15.84 -2.07
C VAL A 219 -1.62 -14.57 -1.43
N SER A 220 -0.56 -14.03 -2.01
CA SER A 220 0.14 -12.86 -1.47
C SER A 220 0.06 -11.62 -2.36
N ILE A 221 0.26 -11.77 -3.66
CA ILE A 221 0.15 -10.65 -4.60
C ILE A 221 -0.68 -11.08 -5.80
N LEU A 222 -1.66 -10.24 -6.14
CA LEU A 222 -2.50 -10.33 -7.34
C LEU A 222 -2.33 -9.07 -8.18
N ALA A 223 -2.55 -9.17 -9.48
CA ALA A 223 -2.67 -7.99 -10.33
C ALA A 223 -3.59 -8.23 -11.53
N SER A 224 -4.18 -7.15 -12.04
CA SER A 224 -4.74 -7.14 -13.39
C SER A 224 -3.61 -7.18 -14.43
N ARG A 225 -3.89 -7.71 -15.63
CA ARG A 225 -2.86 -7.86 -16.69
C ARG A 225 -2.26 -6.53 -17.13
N ASP A 226 -3.03 -5.47 -17.06
CA ASP A 226 -2.65 -4.11 -17.40
C ASP A 226 -2.02 -3.35 -16.22
N LEU A 227 -1.82 -3.99 -15.07
CA LEU A 227 -1.28 -3.43 -13.83
C LEU A 227 -2.05 -2.22 -13.28
N ARG A 228 -3.31 -2.05 -13.69
CA ARG A 228 -4.16 -0.99 -13.14
C ARG A 228 -4.62 -1.27 -11.72
N GLU A 229 -4.79 -2.55 -11.38
CA GLU A 229 -5.19 -2.99 -10.04
C GLU A 229 -4.16 -3.99 -9.52
N ILE A 230 -3.53 -3.70 -8.39
CA ILE A 230 -2.53 -4.54 -7.73
C ILE A 230 -2.93 -4.70 -6.27
N TYR A 231 -2.94 -5.94 -5.78
CA TYR A 231 -3.36 -6.30 -4.42
C TYR A 231 -2.24 -7.04 -3.71
N SER A 232 -1.70 -6.46 -2.64
CA SER A 232 -0.67 -7.05 -1.79
C SER A 232 -1.24 -7.31 -0.39
N PHE A 233 -1.20 -8.55 0.08
CA PHE A 233 -1.69 -8.91 1.42
C PHE A 233 -0.62 -8.87 2.49
N GLY A 234 0.65 -8.82 2.08
CA GLY A 234 1.80 -8.56 2.95
C GLY A 234 2.14 -7.09 3.05
N HIS A 235 3.05 -6.77 3.95
CA HIS A 235 3.47 -5.41 4.30
C HIS A 235 4.93 -5.18 3.92
N LEU A 236 5.22 -5.05 2.62
CA LEU A 236 6.57 -4.74 2.15
C LEU A 236 7.03 -3.33 2.60
N GLU A 237 6.10 -2.45 2.95
CA GLU A 237 6.38 -1.11 3.45
C GLU A 237 6.87 -1.06 4.90
N TYR A 238 6.73 -2.11 5.68
CA TYR A 238 7.02 -2.13 7.11
C TYR A 238 8.50 -1.87 7.43
N ASP A 239 8.72 -1.09 8.49
CA ASP A 239 10.02 -0.92 9.11
C ASP A 239 10.43 -2.16 9.92
N ARG A 240 11.73 -2.29 10.19
CA ARG A 240 12.30 -3.38 10.98
C ARG A 240 11.55 -3.67 12.28
N ASP A 241 11.09 -2.63 12.96
CA ASP A 241 10.52 -2.70 14.31
C ASP A 241 8.99 -2.65 14.34
N THR A 242 8.33 -2.63 13.18
CA THR A 242 6.87 -2.46 13.11
C THR A 242 6.13 -3.63 13.78
N LEU A 243 6.46 -4.88 13.42
CA LEU A 243 5.85 -6.05 14.07
C LEU A 243 6.17 -6.17 15.55
N ALA A 244 7.37 -5.73 15.98
CA ALA A 244 7.72 -5.69 17.40
C ALA A 244 6.83 -4.70 18.16
N LYS A 245 6.62 -3.51 17.60
CA LYS A 245 5.72 -2.50 18.19
C LYS A 245 4.28 -3.00 18.28
N GLU A 246 3.81 -3.71 17.26
CA GLU A 246 2.49 -4.34 17.27
C GLU A 246 2.40 -5.42 18.35
N TYR A 247 3.40 -6.30 18.43
CA TYR A 247 3.47 -7.37 19.42
C TYR A 247 3.43 -6.81 20.85
N PHE A 248 4.31 -5.86 21.18
CA PHE A 248 4.34 -5.29 22.52
C PHE A 248 3.07 -4.50 22.86
N ARG A 249 2.51 -3.75 21.92
CA ARG A 249 1.22 -3.10 22.09
C ARG A 249 0.11 -4.10 22.45
N ASP A 250 0.08 -5.24 21.74
CA ASP A 250 -0.95 -6.26 21.96
C ASP A 250 -0.72 -6.98 23.31
N CYS A 251 0.55 -7.18 23.74
CA CYS A 251 0.89 -7.64 25.08
C CYS A 251 0.41 -6.67 26.17
N ASP A 252 0.69 -5.37 26.00
CA ASP A 252 0.29 -4.32 26.94
C ASP A 252 -1.23 -4.20 27.07
N ALA A 253 -1.94 -4.52 25.97
CA ALA A 253 -3.40 -4.60 25.96
C ALA A 253 -3.96 -5.91 26.57
N GLY A 254 -3.10 -6.83 27.00
CA GLY A 254 -3.51 -8.11 27.62
C GLY A 254 -4.05 -9.14 26.62
N LEU A 255 -3.75 -9.01 25.35
CA LEU A 255 -4.26 -9.90 24.28
C LEU A 255 -3.46 -11.21 24.14
N ALA A 256 -2.36 -11.40 24.87
CA ALA A 256 -1.47 -12.57 24.80
C ALA A 256 -1.14 -13.03 23.35
N PRO A 257 -0.59 -12.15 22.49
CA PRO A 257 -0.28 -12.48 21.11
C PRO A 257 0.83 -13.52 21.03
N HIS A 258 0.85 -14.31 19.96
CA HIS A 258 2.02 -15.12 19.63
C HIS A 258 3.19 -14.22 19.23
N ILE A 259 4.41 -14.67 19.53
CA ILE A 259 5.63 -14.02 19.03
C ILE A 259 5.58 -14.04 17.50
N PRO A 260 5.86 -12.93 16.81
CA PRO A 260 5.89 -12.92 15.34
C PRO A 260 6.89 -13.93 14.78
N GLU A 261 6.42 -14.83 13.91
CA GLU A 261 7.21 -15.93 13.36
C GLU A 261 8.38 -15.44 12.51
N ASN A 262 9.53 -16.10 12.61
CA ASN A 262 10.75 -15.80 11.84
C ASN A 262 11.24 -14.36 11.95
N TYR A 263 10.86 -13.64 13.00
CA TYR A 263 11.09 -12.22 13.11
C TYR A 263 12.15 -11.85 14.14
N PHE A 264 12.05 -12.36 15.38
CA PHE A 264 13.11 -12.20 16.37
C PHE A 264 14.14 -13.33 16.23
N LYS A 265 15.42 -13.00 16.41
CA LYS A 265 16.47 -14.02 16.40
C LYS A 265 16.25 -14.97 17.57
N ASP A 266 16.22 -16.27 17.27
CA ASP A 266 16.01 -17.35 18.26
C ASP A 266 14.70 -17.20 19.05
N ASP A 267 13.68 -16.53 18.47
CA ASP A 267 12.40 -16.17 19.09
C ASP A 267 12.53 -15.36 20.39
N ASP A 268 13.70 -14.74 20.63
CA ASP A 268 13.94 -13.88 21.78
C ASP A 268 13.51 -12.44 21.49
N VAL A 269 12.42 -12.01 22.10
CA VAL A 269 11.83 -10.67 21.95
C VAL A 269 12.76 -9.53 22.40
N ASN A 270 13.84 -9.83 23.10
CA ASN A 270 14.87 -8.87 23.51
C ASN A 270 15.94 -8.68 22.43
N GLN A 271 15.98 -9.51 21.40
CA GLN A 271 16.92 -9.39 20.30
C GLN A 271 16.40 -8.42 19.24
N THR A 272 17.34 -7.82 18.50
CA THR A 272 16.98 -6.96 17.37
C THR A 272 16.26 -7.78 16.29
N PRO A 273 15.08 -7.35 15.82
CA PRO A 273 14.35 -8.05 14.76
C PRO A 273 15.14 -8.19 13.46
N CYS A 274 14.90 -9.25 12.73
CA CYS A 274 15.42 -9.41 11.36
C CYS A 274 14.87 -8.33 10.43
N LEU A 275 15.68 -7.91 9.45
CA LEU A 275 15.25 -7.12 8.32
C LEU A 275 15.73 -7.82 7.05
N CYS A 276 14.89 -8.63 6.46
CA CYS A 276 15.26 -9.48 5.31
C CYS A 276 14.38 -9.24 4.07
N TRP A 277 13.44 -8.30 4.13
CA TRP A 277 12.54 -7.95 3.01
C TRP A 277 12.87 -6.61 2.34
N SER A 278 13.82 -5.83 2.84
CA SER A 278 14.10 -4.48 2.40
C SER A 278 14.45 -4.37 0.91
N SER A 279 15.23 -5.33 0.37
CA SER A 279 15.59 -5.34 -1.05
C SER A 279 14.39 -5.65 -1.94
N SER A 280 13.59 -6.65 -1.57
CA SER A 280 12.35 -7.00 -2.29
C SER A 280 11.33 -5.86 -2.24
N ALA A 281 11.19 -5.21 -1.09
CA ALA A 281 10.35 -4.02 -0.95
C ALA A 281 10.79 -2.88 -1.88
N ALA A 282 12.07 -2.56 -1.87
CA ALA A 282 12.64 -1.53 -2.74
C ALA A 282 12.40 -1.82 -4.24
N LEU A 283 12.59 -3.07 -4.65
CA LEU A 283 12.31 -3.51 -6.02
C LEU A 283 10.82 -3.44 -6.35
N PHE A 284 9.94 -3.93 -5.47
CA PHE A 284 8.50 -3.95 -5.69
C PHE A 284 7.94 -2.55 -5.93
N PHE A 285 8.21 -1.60 -5.02
CA PHE A 285 7.74 -0.23 -5.16
C PHE A 285 8.38 0.49 -6.36
N SER A 286 9.68 0.27 -6.61
CA SER A 286 10.35 0.82 -7.78
C SER A 286 9.79 0.27 -9.09
N ASN A 287 9.49 -1.03 -9.16
CA ASN A 287 8.88 -1.66 -10.32
C ASN A 287 7.45 -1.16 -10.53
N TRP A 288 6.65 -1.03 -9.47
CA TRP A 288 5.32 -0.44 -9.56
C TRP A 288 5.38 0.98 -10.14
N VAL A 289 6.20 1.85 -9.58
CA VAL A 289 6.34 3.23 -10.08
C VAL A 289 6.80 3.25 -11.53
N ASN A 290 7.76 2.40 -11.91
CA ASN A 290 8.34 2.43 -13.25
C ASN A 290 7.44 1.78 -14.30
N TYR A 291 6.90 0.58 -14.03
CA TYR A 291 6.22 -0.22 -15.05
C TYR A 291 4.70 -0.10 -15.01
N ALA A 292 4.08 0.09 -13.84
CA ALA A 292 2.64 0.23 -13.74
C ALA A 292 2.18 1.69 -13.78
N VAL A 293 3.02 2.63 -13.33
CA VAL A 293 2.67 4.04 -13.27
C VAL A 293 3.31 4.81 -14.43
N TYR A 294 4.64 4.91 -14.48
CA TYR A 294 5.34 5.81 -15.39
C TYR A 294 5.21 5.42 -16.86
N GLN A 295 5.39 4.14 -17.19
CA GLN A 295 5.43 3.70 -18.59
C GLN A 295 4.03 3.59 -19.22
N GLU A 296 3.01 3.35 -18.41
CA GLU A 296 1.66 3.04 -18.89
C GLU A 296 0.70 4.24 -18.80
N THR A 297 0.92 5.18 -17.85
CA THR A 297 0.00 6.33 -17.72
C THR A 297 0.03 7.21 -18.96
N PRO A 298 -1.12 7.51 -19.56
CA PRO A 298 -1.20 8.42 -20.70
C PRO A 298 -0.69 9.81 -20.35
N PHE A 299 0.03 10.46 -21.27
CA PHE A 299 0.47 11.85 -21.07
C PHE A 299 -0.72 12.80 -20.81
N ASP A 300 -1.84 12.58 -21.49
CA ASP A 300 -3.12 13.27 -21.27
C ASP A 300 -4.03 12.39 -20.39
N TRP A 301 -4.17 12.74 -19.11
CA TRP A 301 -4.96 12.00 -18.13
C TRP A 301 -6.44 11.80 -18.50
N ARG A 302 -7.03 12.65 -19.37
CA ARG A 302 -8.41 12.47 -19.84
C ARG A 302 -8.61 11.15 -20.57
N LYS A 303 -7.55 10.58 -21.12
CA LYS A 303 -7.56 9.26 -21.75
C LYS A 303 -7.67 8.09 -20.75
N ILE A 304 -7.46 8.32 -19.45
CA ILE A 304 -7.70 7.28 -18.43
C ILE A 304 -9.16 6.83 -18.43
N GLN A 305 -10.09 7.76 -18.66
CA GLN A 305 -11.52 7.44 -18.75
C GLN A 305 -11.84 6.57 -19.98
N ASP A 306 -11.22 6.85 -21.12
CA ASP A 306 -11.41 6.09 -22.35
C ASP A 306 -10.90 4.64 -22.17
N ASP A 307 -9.76 4.47 -21.51
CA ASP A 307 -9.19 3.15 -21.22
C ASP A 307 -10.05 2.37 -20.23
N ALA A 308 -10.66 3.02 -19.23
CA ALA A 308 -11.55 2.36 -18.26
C ALA A 308 -12.76 1.69 -18.92
N SER A 309 -13.32 2.30 -19.98
CA SER A 309 -14.42 1.74 -20.75
C SER A 309 -14.01 0.53 -21.61
N ALA A 310 -12.75 0.46 -22.05
CA ALA A 310 -12.22 -0.63 -22.85
C ALA A 310 -11.98 -1.93 -22.04
N PHE A 311 -11.81 -1.82 -20.72
CA PHE A 311 -11.50 -2.95 -19.83
C PHE A 311 -12.71 -3.51 -19.06
N GLY A 312 -13.93 -3.03 -19.35
CA GLY A 312 -15.16 -3.60 -18.78
C GLY A 312 -15.42 -3.21 -17.31
N TYR A 313 -14.84 -2.11 -16.85
CA TYR A 313 -15.12 -1.53 -15.53
C TYR A 313 -16.39 -0.65 -15.48
N LEU A 314 -17.08 -0.47 -16.62
CA LEU A 314 -18.33 0.29 -16.72
C LEU A 314 -19.47 -0.61 -17.17
#